data_e93fe2d77a40ca022a192b61bd236d59
#
_entry.id   e93fe2d77a40ca022a192b61bd236d59
#
_cell.length_a   1.000
_cell.length_b   1.000
_cell.length_c   1.000
_cell.angle_alpha   90.00
_cell.angle_beta   90.00
_cell.angle_gamma   90.00
#
_symmetry.space_group_name_H-M   'P 1'
#
loop_
_entity.id
_entity.type
_entity.pdbx_description
1 polymer ?
#
loop_
_entity_poly.entity_id
_entity_poly.type
_entity_poly.pdbx_seq_one_letter_code
_entity_poly.pdbx_strand_id
1 'polypeptide(L)'
;IQRTLLSIGASQKSQMMHRGFRGIGRLGGLGYCDKLIFETRSTQQSPVVTVEWDSKAIMELLSCKDIVEVKEVVAKAVHIKTERADNAPPHFFRVHMINVQRFHQDWLMDSKKMRSYISQIAPVSYDRRNFCQTDKINDYLAHIPGFKHYAIALNSEPVYRPYQDNVNVSQKVEDTIREIELFEILGQDNAILGRGWYAKTGFFASLPPSNPMRGIRVRQGNIEIGDEHFLADQFSERRFATWHIGEIHLAPNVRPNARRDGFEPSPEYERVLEFTSSLGKHLSRYCRESSSSRSAMQLLDRKVKAVRSLLTNSILLDQEHYKAVCSKIEADLLSIERAIRSLGSSYGIEARLTEIKEGFESFKKSPPFLNDCLDGRSLRHQNRKELLYDICKRVIAGQATGKPLEQNLSNILAPYLRTTFKK
;
A
#
# COMPACT_ATOMS: atom_id res chain seq x y z
N ILE A 1 14.63 -40.76 -8.56
CA ILE A 1 15.17 -39.40 -8.45
C ILE A 1 15.83 -39.01 -9.77
N GLN A 2 16.81 -39.76 -10.31
CA GLN A 2 17.50 -39.44 -11.57
C GLN A 2 16.52 -39.22 -12.72
N ARG A 3 15.59 -40.14 -13.00
CA ARG A 3 14.55 -39.96 -14.02
C ARG A 3 13.77 -38.65 -13.87
N THR A 4 13.39 -38.33 -12.66
CA THR A 4 12.62 -37.08 -12.40
C THR A 4 13.44 -35.83 -12.67
N LEU A 5 14.73 -35.80 -12.32
CA LEU A 5 15.61 -34.67 -12.52
C LEU A 5 16.00 -34.43 -13.98
N LEU A 6 16.04 -35.51 -14.78
CA LEU A 6 16.37 -35.49 -16.20
C LEU A 6 15.15 -35.23 -17.10
N SER A 7 13.92 -35.49 -16.63
CA SER A 7 12.72 -35.39 -17.46
C SER A 7 12.32 -33.92 -17.65
N ILE A 8 12.40 -33.37 -18.85
CA ILE A 8 11.94 -32.05 -19.21
C ILE A 8 10.46 -32.14 -19.62
N GLY A 9 9.60 -31.37 -18.99
CA GLY A 9 8.18 -31.35 -19.30
C GLY A 9 7.35 -32.57 -18.87
N ALA A 10 7.98 -33.66 -18.45
CA ALA A 10 7.30 -34.87 -17.98
C ALA A 10 7.22 -34.87 -16.45
N SER A 11 6.06 -34.60 -15.90
CA SER A 11 5.80 -34.65 -14.47
C SER A 11 4.74 -35.69 -14.15
N GLN A 12 5.01 -36.56 -13.17
CA GLN A 12 4.03 -37.49 -12.62
C GLN A 12 3.13 -36.84 -11.57
N LYS A 13 3.32 -35.53 -11.30
CA LYS A 13 2.56 -34.79 -10.30
C LYS A 13 1.19 -34.44 -10.82
N SER A 14 0.16 -34.76 -10.05
CA SER A 14 -1.20 -34.32 -10.31
C SER A 14 -1.34 -32.83 -10.07
N GLN A 15 -2.03 -32.13 -10.95
CA GLN A 15 -2.33 -30.71 -10.85
C GLN A 15 -3.14 -30.36 -9.58
N MET A 16 -4.05 -31.26 -9.18
CA MET A 16 -4.90 -31.06 -8.01
C MET A 16 -4.13 -31.21 -6.69
N MET A 17 -3.10 -32.07 -6.67
CA MET A 17 -2.38 -32.44 -5.43
C MET A 17 -1.04 -31.73 -5.26
N HIS A 18 -0.48 -31.17 -6.34
CA HIS A 18 0.87 -30.63 -6.34
C HIS A 18 0.92 -29.22 -6.94
N ARG A 19 1.69 -28.34 -6.32
CA ARG A 19 1.90 -26.96 -6.76
C ARG A 19 2.64 -26.81 -8.09
N GLY A 20 3.47 -27.80 -8.46
CA GLY A 20 4.22 -27.82 -9.72
C GLY A 20 3.99 -29.12 -10.46
N PHE A 21 3.29 -29.10 -11.56
CA PHE A 21 2.93 -30.28 -12.34
C PHE A 21 3.54 -30.30 -13.75
N ARG A 22 4.01 -29.18 -14.28
CA ARG A 22 4.55 -29.08 -15.65
C ARG A 22 6.00 -29.59 -15.78
N GLY A 23 6.73 -29.75 -14.68
CA GLY A 23 8.08 -30.32 -14.67
C GLY A 23 9.20 -29.45 -15.22
N ILE A 24 8.93 -28.16 -15.52
CA ILE A 24 9.90 -27.21 -16.07
C ILE A 24 10.46 -26.24 -15.04
N GLY A 25 9.70 -25.93 -13.97
CA GLY A 25 10.07 -24.89 -13.01
C GLY A 25 11.42 -25.09 -12.31
N ARG A 26 11.84 -26.36 -12.12
CA ARG A 26 13.14 -26.68 -11.53
C ARG A 26 14.34 -26.24 -12.38
N LEU A 27 14.14 -26.11 -13.68
CA LEU A 27 15.19 -25.73 -14.63
C LEU A 27 15.24 -24.20 -14.84
N GLY A 28 14.36 -23.42 -14.18
CA GLY A 28 14.34 -21.97 -14.30
C GLY A 28 15.66 -21.29 -13.91
N GLY A 29 16.48 -21.92 -13.07
CA GLY A 29 17.81 -21.45 -12.71
C GLY A 29 18.84 -21.43 -13.87
N LEU A 30 18.62 -22.24 -14.93
CA LEU A 30 19.56 -22.35 -16.06
C LEU A 30 19.74 -21.02 -16.81
N GLY A 31 18.75 -20.16 -16.81
CA GLY A 31 18.87 -18.81 -17.43
C GLY A 31 19.66 -17.81 -16.63
N TYR A 32 20.11 -18.14 -15.42
CA TYR A 32 20.72 -17.20 -14.47
C TYR A 32 22.08 -17.63 -13.92
N CYS A 33 22.61 -18.80 -14.30
CA CYS A 33 23.88 -19.30 -13.79
C CYS A 33 24.62 -20.10 -14.85
N ASP A 34 25.94 -20.27 -14.67
CA ASP A 34 26.75 -21.10 -15.54
C ASP A 34 26.46 -22.60 -15.36
N LYS A 35 26.23 -23.02 -14.12
CA LYS A 35 25.90 -24.39 -13.77
C LYS A 35 24.77 -24.46 -12.73
N LEU A 36 23.82 -25.34 -12.94
CA LEU A 36 22.72 -25.65 -12.01
C LEU A 36 22.91 -27.09 -11.48
N ILE A 37 23.19 -27.22 -10.20
CA ILE A 37 23.50 -28.47 -9.59
C ILE A 37 22.39 -28.88 -8.60
N PHE A 38 21.85 -30.08 -8.79
CA PHE A 38 20.92 -30.71 -7.85
C PHE A 38 21.66 -31.79 -7.08
N GLU A 39 21.68 -31.71 -5.77
CA GLU A 39 22.25 -32.66 -4.88
C GLU A 39 21.17 -33.21 -3.95
N THR A 40 21.02 -34.55 -3.86
CA THR A 40 19.91 -35.12 -3.09
C THR A 40 20.24 -36.49 -2.52
N ARG A 41 19.65 -36.75 -1.36
CA ARG A 41 19.62 -38.05 -0.70
C ARG A 41 18.20 -38.32 -0.22
N SER A 42 17.65 -39.51 -0.54
CA SER A 42 16.26 -39.82 -0.18
C SER A 42 16.12 -40.46 1.20
N THR A 43 17.07 -41.31 1.57
CA THR A 43 17.15 -41.99 2.88
C THR A 43 18.59 -42.15 3.30
N GLN A 44 18.85 -42.45 4.57
CA GLN A 44 20.21 -42.66 5.09
C GLN A 44 20.98 -43.77 4.38
N GLN A 45 20.28 -44.79 3.92
CA GLN A 45 20.89 -45.94 3.19
C GLN A 45 21.11 -45.65 1.70
N SER A 46 20.50 -44.59 1.16
CA SER A 46 20.64 -44.22 -0.25
C SER A 46 21.95 -43.46 -0.48
N PRO A 47 22.59 -43.63 -1.67
CA PRO A 47 23.69 -42.78 -2.05
C PRO A 47 23.25 -41.33 -2.25
N VAL A 48 24.19 -40.43 -2.19
CA VAL A 48 23.99 -39.04 -2.64
C VAL A 48 24.06 -39.04 -4.17
N VAL A 49 23.06 -38.45 -4.78
CA VAL A 49 22.98 -38.29 -6.24
C VAL A 49 23.15 -36.80 -6.55
N THR A 50 24.14 -36.51 -7.38
CA THR A 50 24.40 -35.13 -7.91
C THR A 50 24.07 -35.10 -9.40
N VAL A 51 23.25 -34.19 -9.83
CA VAL A 51 22.91 -33.91 -11.23
C VAL A 51 23.31 -32.47 -11.55
N GLU A 52 24.31 -32.33 -12.38
CA GLU A 52 24.83 -31.04 -12.85
C GLU A 52 24.33 -30.75 -14.26
N TRP A 53 23.76 -29.60 -14.46
CA TRP A 53 23.39 -29.03 -15.74
C TRP A 53 24.35 -27.89 -16.12
N ASP A 54 25.03 -28.02 -17.25
CA ASP A 54 25.90 -27.00 -17.79
C ASP A 54 25.09 -26.04 -18.68
N SER A 55 24.79 -24.83 -18.16
CA SER A 55 24.00 -23.85 -18.87
C SER A 55 24.73 -23.29 -20.10
N LYS A 56 26.07 -23.18 -20.05
CA LYS A 56 26.86 -22.70 -21.20
C LYS A 56 26.80 -23.70 -22.34
N ALA A 57 27.03 -24.96 -22.07
CA ALA A 57 26.92 -26.02 -23.07
C ALA A 57 25.52 -26.07 -23.70
N ILE A 58 24.44 -25.86 -22.91
CA ILE A 58 23.07 -25.75 -23.43
C ILE A 58 22.93 -24.56 -24.37
N MET A 59 23.41 -23.38 -23.97
CA MET A 59 23.31 -22.18 -24.80
C MET A 59 24.10 -22.28 -26.09
N GLU A 60 25.28 -22.91 -26.06
CA GLU A 60 26.08 -23.19 -27.25
C GLU A 60 25.35 -24.11 -28.24
N LEU A 61 24.76 -25.22 -27.71
CA LEU A 61 23.97 -26.15 -28.52
C LEU A 61 22.72 -25.49 -29.13
N LEU A 62 22.03 -24.65 -28.39
CA LEU A 62 20.85 -23.92 -28.88
C LEU A 62 21.20 -22.81 -29.87
N SER A 63 22.43 -22.33 -29.87
CA SER A 63 22.92 -21.31 -30.80
C SER A 63 23.38 -21.90 -32.15
N CYS A 64 23.54 -23.21 -32.23
CA CYS A 64 23.82 -23.90 -33.49
C CYS A 64 22.60 -23.81 -34.44
N LYS A 65 22.84 -23.66 -35.75
CA LYS A 65 21.75 -23.59 -36.76
C LYS A 65 21.05 -24.95 -37.01
N ASP A 66 21.63 -26.02 -36.51
CA ASP A 66 21.09 -27.37 -36.71
C ASP A 66 20.03 -27.67 -35.67
N ILE A 67 19.03 -28.46 -36.05
CA ILE A 67 17.99 -28.95 -35.15
C ILE A 67 18.65 -29.99 -34.22
N VAL A 68 18.77 -29.64 -32.92
CA VAL A 68 19.34 -30.54 -31.93
C VAL A 68 18.21 -31.22 -31.16
N GLU A 69 18.23 -32.53 -31.10
CA GLU A 69 17.26 -33.28 -30.26
C GLU A 69 17.49 -33.04 -28.77
N VAL A 70 16.40 -32.98 -28.00
CA VAL A 70 16.46 -32.82 -26.53
C VAL A 70 17.35 -33.89 -25.86
N LYS A 71 17.39 -35.10 -26.40
CA LYS A 71 18.28 -36.19 -25.93
C LYS A 71 19.76 -35.86 -26.04
N GLU A 72 20.16 -35.23 -27.14
CA GLU A 72 21.55 -34.81 -27.36
C GLU A 72 21.95 -33.67 -26.42
N VAL A 73 21.05 -32.69 -26.21
CA VAL A 73 21.26 -31.64 -25.23
C VAL A 73 21.50 -32.23 -23.84
N VAL A 74 20.63 -33.14 -23.40
CA VAL A 74 20.78 -33.80 -22.09
C VAL A 74 22.06 -34.60 -22.01
N ALA A 75 22.42 -35.33 -23.06
CA ALA A 75 23.64 -36.18 -23.07
C ALA A 75 24.92 -35.34 -23.02
N LYS A 76 24.96 -34.17 -23.63
CA LYS A 76 26.14 -33.28 -23.67
C LYS A 76 26.24 -32.33 -22.46
N ALA A 77 25.11 -31.86 -21.95
CA ALA A 77 25.07 -30.81 -20.94
C ALA A 77 24.76 -31.29 -19.53
N VAL A 78 24.48 -32.60 -19.32
CA VAL A 78 24.09 -33.08 -18.01
C VAL A 78 25.06 -34.17 -17.53
N HIS A 79 25.65 -33.95 -16.34
CA HIS A 79 26.54 -34.85 -15.69
C HIS A 79 25.89 -35.42 -14.42
N ILE A 80 25.98 -36.77 -14.25
CA ILE A 80 25.43 -37.46 -13.08
C ILE A 80 26.52 -38.12 -12.32
N LYS A 81 26.56 -37.87 -11.01
CA LYS A 81 27.48 -38.56 -10.06
C LYS A 81 26.67 -39.19 -8.95
N THR A 82 27.07 -40.36 -8.53
CA THR A 82 26.45 -41.07 -7.43
C THR A 82 27.54 -41.54 -6.47
N GLU A 83 27.46 -41.13 -5.21
CA GLU A 83 28.49 -41.39 -4.20
C GLU A 83 27.85 -41.81 -2.88
N ARG A 84 28.55 -42.72 -2.15
CA ARG A 84 28.26 -42.97 -0.74
C ARG A 84 28.95 -41.87 0.08
N ALA A 85 28.16 -41.16 0.89
CA ALA A 85 28.67 -40.11 1.77
C ALA A 85 28.10 -40.31 3.17
N ASP A 86 28.89 -40.95 4.03
CA ASP A 86 28.46 -41.35 5.38
C ASP A 86 28.17 -40.09 6.27
N ASN A 87 28.87 -39.01 6.02
CA ASN A 87 28.72 -37.74 6.76
C ASN A 87 27.61 -36.82 6.21
N ALA A 88 26.90 -37.20 5.14
CA ALA A 88 25.82 -36.37 4.59
C ALA A 88 24.53 -36.56 5.40
N PRO A 89 23.66 -35.52 5.47
CA PRO A 89 22.35 -35.64 6.12
C PRO A 89 21.53 -36.83 5.59
N PRO A 90 20.72 -37.50 6.43
CA PRO A 90 19.99 -38.71 6.04
C PRO A 90 18.96 -38.47 4.93
N HIS A 91 18.45 -37.26 4.83
CA HIS A 91 17.50 -36.82 3.80
C HIS A 91 17.70 -35.33 3.50
N PHE A 92 17.95 -35.00 2.24
CA PHE A 92 18.03 -33.60 1.80
C PHE A 92 17.82 -33.47 0.29
N PHE A 93 17.48 -32.25 -0.13
CA PHE A 93 17.50 -31.79 -1.50
C PHE A 93 18.14 -30.42 -1.52
N ARG A 94 19.23 -30.25 -2.27
CA ARG A 94 20.01 -29.02 -2.35
C ARG A 94 20.12 -28.57 -3.81
N VAL A 95 20.03 -27.30 -4.06
CA VAL A 95 20.21 -26.71 -5.37
C VAL A 95 21.31 -25.65 -5.29
N HIS A 96 22.30 -25.77 -6.16
CA HIS A 96 23.37 -24.81 -6.27
C HIS A 96 23.29 -24.14 -7.64
N MET A 97 23.36 -22.82 -7.65
CA MET A 97 23.54 -22.02 -8.84
C MET A 97 24.96 -21.44 -8.81
N ILE A 98 25.82 -21.91 -9.74
CA ILE A 98 27.23 -21.51 -9.77
C ILE A 98 27.41 -20.38 -10.77
N ASN A 99 28.17 -19.34 -10.38
CA ASN A 99 28.40 -18.12 -11.17
C ASN A 99 27.10 -17.47 -11.62
N VAL A 100 26.27 -17.08 -10.63
CA VAL A 100 25.02 -16.39 -10.89
C VAL A 100 25.30 -15.09 -11.67
N GLN A 101 24.66 -14.96 -12.83
CA GLN A 101 24.81 -13.78 -13.68
C GLN A 101 24.06 -12.61 -13.07
N ARG A 102 24.77 -11.47 -12.97
CA ARG A 102 24.22 -10.21 -12.49
C ARG A 102 23.75 -9.37 -13.66
N PHE A 103 22.43 -9.27 -13.83
CA PHE A 103 21.84 -8.30 -14.74
C PHE A 103 21.70 -6.94 -14.06
N HIS A 104 21.30 -5.91 -14.77
CA HIS A 104 21.25 -4.49 -14.34
C HIS A 104 20.70 -4.24 -12.93
N GLN A 105 19.88 -5.15 -12.39
CA GLN A 105 19.39 -5.12 -11.02
C GLN A 105 19.77 -6.45 -10.35
N ASP A 106 20.68 -6.39 -9.40
CA ASP A 106 21.21 -7.55 -8.67
C ASP A 106 20.19 -8.15 -7.68
N TRP A 107 19.00 -8.51 -8.20
CA TRP A 107 17.87 -8.97 -7.38
C TRP A 107 18.17 -10.26 -6.63
N LEU A 108 18.80 -11.23 -7.29
CA LEU A 108 19.07 -12.55 -6.71
C LEU A 108 20.10 -12.50 -5.57
N MET A 109 21.01 -11.52 -5.61
CA MET A 109 22.07 -11.37 -4.61
C MET A 109 21.77 -10.29 -3.56
N ASP A 110 20.70 -9.50 -3.75
CA ASP A 110 20.22 -8.53 -2.77
C ASP A 110 19.31 -9.23 -1.76
N SER A 111 19.84 -9.53 -0.58
CA SER A 111 19.09 -10.25 0.46
C SER A 111 17.83 -9.53 0.94
N LYS A 112 17.79 -8.19 0.91
CA LYS A 112 16.60 -7.41 1.31
C LYS A 112 15.50 -7.54 0.27
N LYS A 113 15.84 -7.39 -1.01
CA LYS A 113 14.89 -7.56 -2.11
C LYS A 113 14.40 -8.99 -2.19
N MET A 114 15.31 -9.98 -2.06
CA MET A 114 14.95 -11.39 -2.07
C MET A 114 14.05 -11.77 -0.89
N ARG A 115 14.32 -11.25 0.31
CA ARG A 115 13.45 -11.45 1.48
C ARG A 115 12.06 -10.89 1.23
N SER A 116 11.97 -9.65 0.73
CA SER A 116 10.69 -9.02 0.38
C SER A 116 9.93 -9.83 -0.66
N TYR A 117 10.60 -10.30 -1.70
CA TYR A 117 10.03 -11.13 -2.74
C TYR A 117 9.49 -12.47 -2.21
N ILE A 118 10.31 -13.22 -1.45
CA ILE A 118 9.91 -14.49 -0.85
C ILE A 118 8.74 -14.30 0.12
N SER A 119 8.76 -13.26 0.95
CA SER A 119 7.70 -12.97 1.91
C SER A 119 6.33 -12.74 1.25
N GLN A 120 6.32 -12.19 0.05
CA GLN A 120 5.09 -11.92 -0.70
C GLN A 120 4.62 -13.16 -1.47
N ILE A 121 5.50 -13.82 -2.24
CA ILE A 121 5.12 -14.86 -3.20
C ILE A 121 5.07 -16.25 -2.58
N ALA A 122 6.03 -16.59 -1.72
CA ALA A 122 6.19 -17.95 -1.21
C ALA A 122 5.11 -18.33 -0.19
N PRO A 123 4.87 -19.65 0.01
CA PRO A 123 3.89 -20.14 0.98
C PRO A 123 4.42 -20.13 2.42
N VAL A 124 4.99 -18.99 2.84
CA VAL A 124 5.47 -18.78 4.21
C VAL A 124 4.31 -18.47 5.16
N SER A 125 4.53 -18.70 6.46
CA SER A 125 3.55 -18.38 7.50
C SER A 125 3.47 -16.88 7.81
N TYR A 126 2.38 -16.47 8.44
CA TYR A 126 2.29 -15.16 9.08
C TYR A 126 3.17 -15.12 10.34
N ASP A 127 3.69 -13.96 10.71
CA ASP A 127 4.40 -13.79 11.99
C ASP A 127 3.40 -13.47 13.11
N ARG A 128 3.13 -14.44 13.97
CA ARG A 128 2.21 -14.29 15.12
C ARG A 128 2.59 -13.21 16.11
N ARG A 129 3.86 -12.81 16.14
CA ARG A 129 4.36 -11.79 17.06
C ARG A 129 4.01 -10.38 16.58
N ASN A 130 3.88 -10.21 15.26
CA ASN A 130 3.70 -8.91 14.62
C ASN A 130 2.32 -8.73 14.00
N PHE A 131 1.54 -9.81 13.85
CA PHE A 131 0.21 -9.79 13.23
C PHE A 131 -0.81 -10.58 14.06
N CYS A 132 -1.64 -9.88 14.83
CA CYS A 132 -2.58 -10.46 15.78
C CYS A 132 -3.70 -11.28 15.11
N GLN A 133 -4.01 -11.02 13.82
CA GLN A 133 -5.05 -11.72 13.07
C GLN A 133 -4.62 -13.11 12.55
N THR A 134 -3.38 -13.52 12.81
CA THR A 134 -2.76 -14.73 12.24
C THR A 134 -3.58 -15.99 12.48
N ASP A 135 -4.01 -16.26 13.72
CA ASP A 135 -4.70 -17.49 14.05
C ASP A 135 -6.09 -17.53 13.41
N LYS A 136 -6.84 -16.42 13.49
CA LYS A 136 -8.15 -16.28 12.83
C LYS A 136 -8.09 -16.54 11.33
N ILE A 137 -7.05 -16.02 10.66
CA ILE A 137 -6.86 -16.22 9.22
C ILE A 137 -6.48 -17.67 8.93
N ASN A 138 -5.55 -18.25 9.69
CA ASN A 138 -5.08 -19.63 9.47
C ASN A 138 -6.22 -20.65 9.66
N ASP A 139 -7.01 -20.50 10.72
CA ASP A 139 -8.15 -21.39 10.99
C ASP A 139 -9.18 -21.31 9.86
N TYR A 140 -9.44 -20.12 9.36
CA TYR A 140 -10.40 -19.91 8.28
C TYR A 140 -9.90 -20.50 6.94
N LEU A 141 -8.62 -20.29 6.60
CA LEU A 141 -8.03 -20.76 5.36
C LEU A 141 -7.63 -22.25 5.37
N ALA A 142 -7.50 -22.87 6.53
CA ALA A 142 -7.14 -24.29 6.67
C ALA A 142 -8.09 -25.23 5.91
N HIS A 143 -9.34 -24.80 5.70
CA HIS A 143 -10.35 -25.56 4.98
C HIS A 143 -10.19 -25.53 3.45
N ILE A 144 -9.25 -24.74 2.91
CA ILE A 144 -8.97 -24.72 1.48
C ILE A 144 -7.99 -25.85 1.15
N PRO A 145 -8.33 -26.76 0.20
CA PRO A 145 -7.43 -27.81 -0.21
C PRO A 145 -6.08 -27.29 -0.70
N GLY A 146 -5.00 -27.82 -0.17
CA GLY A 146 -3.64 -27.39 -0.55
C GLY A 146 -3.12 -26.15 0.16
N PHE A 147 -3.89 -25.53 1.06
CA PHE A 147 -3.39 -24.48 1.94
C PHE A 147 -2.41 -25.07 2.96
N LYS A 148 -1.11 -24.80 2.77
CA LYS A 148 -0.04 -25.24 3.65
C LYS A 148 1.04 -24.18 3.73
N HIS A 149 1.61 -24.01 4.90
CA HIS A 149 2.78 -23.18 5.12
C HIS A 149 4.05 -24.02 5.08
N TYR A 150 5.16 -23.37 4.70
CA TYR A 150 6.50 -23.95 4.74
C TYR A 150 7.42 -23.02 5.52
N ALA A 151 8.26 -23.62 6.36
CA ALA A 151 9.34 -22.89 6.98
C ALA A 151 10.42 -22.61 5.92
N ILE A 152 10.59 -21.35 5.59
CA ILE A 152 11.60 -20.85 4.66
C ILE A 152 12.52 -19.90 5.42
N ALA A 153 13.83 -20.10 5.28
CA ALA A 153 14.83 -19.21 5.81
C ALA A 153 15.70 -18.63 4.68
N LEU A 154 16.06 -17.37 4.78
CA LEU A 154 17.03 -16.70 3.92
C LEU A 154 18.26 -16.34 4.76
N ASN A 155 19.43 -16.88 4.41
CA ASN A 155 20.66 -16.71 5.19
C ASN A 155 20.46 -17.09 6.68
N SER A 156 19.83 -18.25 6.90
CA SER A 156 19.48 -18.81 8.22
C SER A 156 18.43 -18.04 9.03
N GLU A 157 17.91 -16.91 8.55
CA GLU A 157 16.84 -16.16 9.19
C GLU A 157 15.48 -16.55 8.62
N PRO A 158 14.47 -16.82 9.46
CA PRO A 158 13.14 -17.18 8.99
C PRO A 158 12.50 -16.05 8.18
N VAL A 159 11.74 -16.41 7.14
CA VAL A 159 10.95 -15.48 6.33
C VAL A 159 9.48 -15.71 6.63
N TYR A 160 8.78 -14.64 6.92
CA TYR A 160 7.34 -14.61 7.16
C TYR A 160 6.64 -13.76 6.11
N ARG A 161 5.31 -13.85 6.03
CA ARG A 161 4.50 -12.93 5.26
C ARG A 161 4.70 -11.49 5.75
N PRO A 162 4.52 -10.50 4.88
CA PRO A 162 4.84 -9.11 5.22
C PRO A 162 3.83 -8.46 6.15
N TYR A 163 2.72 -9.13 6.49
CA TYR A 163 1.63 -8.54 7.26
C TYR A 163 2.02 -8.30 8.71
N GLN A 164 1.64 -7.13 9.19
CA GLN A 164 1.83 -6.69 10.57
C GLN A 164 0.67 -5.78 10.98
N ASP A 165 0.43 -5.66 12.29
CA ASP A 165 -0.66 -4.84 12.81
C ASP A 165 -0.47 -3.36 12.47
N ASN A 166 0.76 -2.85 12.55
CA ASN A 166 1.07 -1.47 12.22
C ASN A 166 1.36 -1.29 10.73
N VAL A 167 0.69 -0.33 10.11
CA VAL A 167 0.76 -0.04 8.67
C VAL A 167 1.34 1.34 8.44
N ASN A 168 2.50 1.41 7.83
CA ASN A 168 3.07 2.67 7.35
C ASN A 168 2.37 3.08 6.04
N VAL A 169 1.47 4.06 6.12
CA VAL A 169 0.74 4.61 4.97
C VAL A 169 1.59 5.65 4.23
N SER A 170 2.36 6.45 4.97
CA SER A 170 3.34 7.41 4.44
C SER A 170 4.41 7.69 5.51
N GLN A 171 5.40 8.54 5.20
CA GLN A 171 6.43 8.93 6.17
C GLN A 171 5.89 9.56 7.47
N LYS A 172 4.65 10.08 7.46
CA LYS A 172 4.04 10.79 8.59
C LYS A 172 2.71 10.18 9.06
N VAL A 173 2.23 9.14 8.38
CA VAL A 173 0.92 8.55 8.65
C VAL A 173 1.08 7.06 8.87
N GLU A 174 0.76 6.63 10.07
CA GLU A 174 0.66 5.23 10.47
C GLU A 174 -0.80 4.91 10.80
N ASP A 175 -1.19 3.67 10.60
CA ASP A 175 -2.48 3.10 10.99
C ASP A 175 -2.27 1.71 11.58
N THR A 176 -3.32 1.16 12.18
CA THR A 176 -3.28 -0.17 12.79
C THR A 176 -4.42 -1.02 12.26
N ILE A 177 -4.12 -2.25 11.83
CA ILE A 177 -5.12 -3.26 11.47
C ILE A 177 -5.73 -3.83 12.75
N ARG A 178 -6.94 -3.38 13.08
CA ARG A 178 -7.67 -3.83 14.28
C ARG A 178 -8.60 -4.99 13.99
N GLU A 179 -9.12 -5.06 12.77
CA GLU A 179 -10.14 -6.02 12.37
C GLU A 179 -9.93 -6.43 10.91
N ILE A 180 -10.33 -7.66 10.59
CA ILE A 180 -10.37 -8.20 9.24
C ILE A 180 -11.78 -8.69 8.91
N GLU A 181 -12.17 -8.53 7.64
CA GLU A 181 -13.36 -9.15 7.06
C GLU A 181 -12.96 -10.46 6.39
N LEU A 182 -13.71 -11.53 6.68
CA LEU A 182 -13.55 -12.85 6.07
C LEU A 182 -14.66 -13.09 5.07
N PHE A 183 -14.38 -13.72 3.93
CA PHE A 183 -15.37 -13.99 2.90
C PHE A 183 -15.09 -15.27 2.14
N GLU A 184 -16.14 -15.87 1.54
CA GLU A 184 -16.07 -17.06 0.69
C GLU A 184 -16.49 -16.74 -0.75
N ILE A 185 -15.91 -17.45 -1.69
CA ILE A 185 -16.28 -17.44 -3.10
C ILE A 185 -16.89 -18.80 -3.42
N LEU A 186 -18.17 -18.80 -3.82
CA LEU A 186 -18.91 -20.02 -4.07
C LEU A 186 -19.13 -20.24 -5.57
N GLY A 187 -19.00 -21.48 -6.02
CA GLY A 187 -19.41 -21.96 -7.32
C GLY A 187 -20.92 -22.09 -7.50
N GLN A 188 -21.36 -22.52 -8.68
CA GLN A 188 -22.80 -22.73 -8.96
C GLN A 188 -23.44 -23.83 -8.12
N ASP A 189 -22.66 -24.83 -7.74
CA ASP A 189 -23.04 -25.98 -6.91
C ASP A 189 -22.79 -25.76 -5.40
N ASN A 190 -22.59 -24.51 -4.98
CA ASN A 190 -22.13 -24.13 -3.64
C ASN A 190 -20.76 -24.70 -3.24
N ALA A 191 -19.99 -25.26 -4.19
CA ALA A 191 -18.61 -25.64 -3.91
C ALA A 191 -17.76 -24.40 -3.62
N ILE A 192 -16.87 -24.51 -2.65
CA ILE A 192 -15.97 -23.40 -2.29
C ILE A 192 -14.89 -23.26 -3.36
N LEU A 193 -14.93 -22.16 -4.12
CA LEU A 193 -13.91 -21.79 -5.09
C LEU A 193 -12.75 -21.00 -4.47
N GLY A 194 -12.99 -20.39 -3.33
CA GLY A 194 -11.95 -19.66 -2.61
C GLY A 194 -12.44 -19.08 -1.29
N ARG A 195 -11.49 -18.66 -0.48
CA ARG A 195 -11.70 -17.90 0.75
C ARG A 195 -10.71 -16.75 0.80
N GLY A 196 -11.12 -15.67 1.41
CA GLY A 196 -10.25 -14.52 1.53
C GLY A 196 -10.50 -13.68 2.77
N TRP A 197 -9.64 -12.72 2.93
CA TRP A 197 -9.74 -11.73 3.97
C TRP A 197 -9.24 -10.37 3.46
N TYR A 198 -9.76 -9.29 4.01
CA TYR A 198 -9.18 -7.97 3.86
C TYR A 198 -9.21 -7.20 5.18
N ALA A 199 -8.23 -6.31 5.37
CA ALA A 199 -8.12 -5.50 6.58
C ALA A 199 -9.12 -4.34 6.56
N LYS A 200 -9.81 -4.13 7.69
CA LYS A 200 -10.55 -2.90 7.95
C LYS A 200 -9.58 -1.86 8.51
N THR A 201 -9.30 -0.85 7.72
CA THR A 201 -8.32 0.20 8.02
C THR A 201 -8.99 1.55 8.05
N GLY A 202 -8.42 2.49 8.82
CA GLY A 202 -8.87 3.87 8.88
C GLY A 202 -8.19 4.80 7.88
N PHE A 203 -7.14 4.32 7.19
CA PHE A 203 -6.48 5.09 6.15
C PHE A 203 -7.21 4.93 4.80
N PHE A 204 -7.30 6.02 4.07
CA PHE A 204 -7.95 6.04 2.76
C PHE A 204 -7.03 6.70 1.75
N ALA A 205 -5.91 6.06 1.51
CA ALA A 205 -4.89 6.48 0.56
C ALA A 205 -4.22 5.24 -0.05
N SER A 206 -3.59 5.40 -1.21
CA SER A 206 -2.77 4.35 -1.77
C SER A 206 -1.58 4.06 -0.85
N LEU A 207 -1.38 2.80 -0.51
CA LEU A 207 -0.14 2.38 0.14
C LEU A 207 1.03 2.58 -0.82
N PRO A 208 2.19 3.05 -0.34
CA PRO A 208 3.34 3.28 -1.19
C PRO A 208 3.85 1.96 -1.81
N PRO A 209 4.47 2.00 -2.99
CA PRO A 209 5.04 0.80 -3.64
C PRO A 209 6.06 0.06 -2.78
N SER A 210 6.70 0.75 -1.84
CA SER A 210 7.63 0.15 -0.87
C SER A 210 6.96 -0.65 0.24
N ASN A 211 5.63 -0.54 0.41
CA ASN A 211 4.91 -1.29 1.42
C ASN A 211 4.49 -2.67 0.86
N PRO A 212 5.07 -3.78 1.33
CA PRO A 212 4.80 -5.11 0.78
C PRO A 212 3.41 -5.67 1.13
N MET A 213 2.66 -5.04 2.05
CA MET A 213 1.27 -5.42 2.38
C MET A 213 0.24 -4.88 1.39
N ARG A 214 0.66 -4.04 0.45
CA ARG A 214 -0.17 -3.34 -0.51
C ARG A 214 -0.96 -4.29 -1.41
N GLY A 215 -2.25 -4.01 -1.57
CA GLY A 215 -3.16 -4.74 -2.44
C GLY A 215 -3.80 -5.99 -1.81
N ILE A 216 -4.87 -6.48 -2.43
CA ILE A 216 -5.44 -7.78 -2.13
C ILE A 216 -4.77 -8.81 -3.04
N ARG A 217 -3.95 -9.69 -2.45
CA ARG A 217 -3.13 -10.67 -3.18
C ARG A 217 -3.94 -11.93 -3.49
N VAL A 218 -3.83 -12.43 -4.70
CA VAL A 218 -4.49 -13.68 -5.09
C VAL A 218 -3.50 -14.83 -5.01
N ARG A 219 -3.92 -15.94 -4.42
CA ARG A 219 -3.07 -17.10 -4.17
C ARG A 219 -3.75 -18.40 -4.56
N GLN A 220 -2.97 -19.34 -5.03
CA GLN A 220 -3.41 -20.72 -5.26
C GLN A 220 -2.36 -21.69 -4.73
N GLY A 221 -2.79 -22.65 -3.90
CA GLY A 221 -1.86 -23.52 -3.16
C GLY A 221 -0.90 -22.72 -2.26
N ASN A 222 -1.35 -21.58 -1.76
CA ASN A 222 -0.62 -20.64 -0.91
C ASN A 222 0.59 -19.95 -1.58
N ILE A 223 0.67 -19.99 -2.93
CA ILE A 223 1.63 -19.23 -3.74
C ILE A 223 0.88 -18.10 -4.44
N GLU A 224 1.46 -16.90 -4.48
CA GLU A 224 0.88 -15.76 -5.15
C GLU A 224 0.78 -15.99 -6.68
N ILE A 225 -0.32 -15.51 -7.25
CA ILE A 225 -0.59 -15.49 -8.69
C ILE A 225 -0.76 -14.02 -9.09
N GLY A 226 0.03 -13.59 -10.06
CA GLY A 226 0.11 -12.18 -10.42
C GLY A 226 0.89 -11.35 -9.39
N ASP A 227 0.46 -10.12 -9.17
CA ASP A 227 1.06 -9.15 -8.26
C ASP A 227 -0.01 -8.35 -7.49
N GLU A 228 0.40 -7.27 -6.81
CA GLU A 228 -0.51 -6.39 -6.07
C GLU A 228 -1.54 -5.65 -6.92
N HIS A 229 -1.37 -5.61 -8.23
CA HIS A 229 -2.28 -5.00 -9.18
C HIS A 229 -3.20 -6.01 -9.88
N PHE A 230 -3.05 -7.30 -9.59
CA PHE A 230 -3.79 -8.36 -10.27
C PHE A 230 -5.31 -8.12 -10.31
N LEU A 231 -5.87 -7.61 -9.22
CA LEU A 231 -7.29 -7.29 -9.12
C LEU A 231 -7.63 -5.84 -9.52
N ALA A 232 -6.70 -5.05 -10.04
CA ALA A 232 -6.92 -3.62 -10.26
C ALA A 232 -8.11 -3.34 -11.21
N ASP A 233 -8.33 -4.18 -12.22
CA ASP A 233 -9.42 -4.05 -13.18
C ASP A 233 -10.81 -4.41 -12.61
N GLN A 234 -10.86 -5.01 -11.44
CA GLN A 234 -12.08 -5.32 -10.72
C GLN A 234 -12.62 -4.12 -9.91
N PHE A 235 -11.78 -3.12 -9.68
CA PHE A 235 -12.18 -1.90 -8.98
C PHE A 235 -12.75 -0.85 -9.94
N SER A 236 -13.70 -0.05 -9.47
CA SER A 236 -14.28 1.05 -10.28
C SER A 236 -13.22 2.08 -10.70
N GLU A 237 -12.16 2.23 -9.92
CA GLU A 237 -10.96 2.99 -10.25
C GLU A 237 -9.74 2.14 -9.88
N ARG A 238 -8.89 1.82 -10.85
CA ARG A 238 -7.71 0.94 -10.67
C ARG A 238 -6.84 1.33 -9.45
N ARG A 239 -6.74 2.62 -9.16
CA ARG A 239 -5.95 3.13 -8.02
C ARG A 239 -6.44 2.62 -6.66
N PHE A 240 -7.73 2.30 -6.50
CA PHE A 240 -8.26 1.82 -5.22
C PHE A 240 -7.81 0.41 -4.86
N ALA A 241 -7.37 -0.40 -5.82
CA ALA A 241 -6.83 -1.74 -5.53
C ALA A 241 -5.67 -1.69 -4.52
N THR A 242 -4.85 -0.65 -4.60
CA THR A 242 -3.68 -0.47 -3.73
C THR A 242 -3.97 0.26 -2.40
N TRP A 243 -5.24 0.53 -2.10
CA TRP A 243 -5.68 1.10 -0.81
C TRP A 243 -6.05 0.02 0.20
N HIS A 244 -6.09 -1.22 -0.22
CA HIS A 244 -6.51 -2.35 0.60
C HIS A 244 -5.34 -3.27 0.91
N ILE A 245 -5.50 -4.05 1.97
CA ILE A 245 -4.58 -5.11 2.41
C ILE A 245 -5.40 -6.37 2.55
N GLY A 246 -4.95 -7.49 1.99
CA GLY A 246 -5.66 -8.75 2.11
C GLY A 246 -5.13 -9.85 1.22
N GLU A 247 -5.81 -10.99 1.26
CA GLU A 247 -5.51 -12.15 0.41
C GLU A 247 -6.78 -12.88 0.00
N ILE A 248 -6.76 -13.43 -1.20
CA ILE A 248 -7.74 -14.39 -1.71
C ILE A 248 -7.01 -15.68 -2.02
N HIS A 249 -7.43 -16.76 -1.41
CA HIS A 249 -6.89 -18.10 -1.63
C HIS A 249 -7.88 -18.93 -2.44
N LEU A 250 -7.49 -19.31 -3.65
CA LEU A 250 -8.34 -20.05 -4.56
C LEU A 250 -8.12 -21.58 -4.44
N ALA A 251 -9.19 -22.31 -4.61
CA ALA A 251 -9.20 -23.77 -4.59
C ALA A 251 -8.49 -24.35 -5.83
N PRO A 252 -8.03 -25.63 -5.80
CA PRO A 252 -7.25 -26.24 -6.88
C PRO A 252 -7.94 -26.32 -8.23
N ASN A 253 -9.27 -26.30 -8.29
CA ASN A 253 -10.06 -26.32 -9.53
C ASN A 253 -9.98 -24.99 -10.31
N VAL A 254 -9.61 -23.88 -9.66
CA VAL A 254 -9.28 -22.61 -10.35
C VAL A 254 -7.81 -22.68 -10.76
N ARG A 255 -7.54 -22.96 -12.03
CA ARG A 255 -6.20 -23.34 -12.52
C ARG A 255 -5.36 -22.11 -12.90
N PRO A 256 -4.16 -21.94 -12.31
CA PRO A 256 -3.25 -20.90 -12.76
C PRO A 256 -2.66 -21.25 -14.14
N ASN A 257 -2.39 -20.24 -14.96
CA ASN A 257 -1.68 -20.40 -16.21
C ASN A 257 -0.20 -20.80 -16.02
N ALA A 258 0.52 -21.02 -17.12
CA ALA A 258 1.90 -21.52 -17.08
C ALA A 258 2.87 -20.54 -16.41
N ARG A 259 2.67 -19.23 -16.59
CA ARG A 259 3.52 -18.19 -16.04
C ARG A 259 3.18 -17.82 -14.59
N ARG A 260 2.02 -18.23 -14.11
CA ARG A 260 1.45 -17.85 -12.81
C ARG A 260 1.22 -16.35 -12.66
N ASP A 261 0.99 -15.67 -13.78
CA ASP A 261 0.57 -14.27 -13.85
C ASP A 261 -0.95 -14.12 -14.01
N GLY A 262 -1.69 -15.24 -14.06
CA GLY A 262 -3.14 -15.30 -14.21
C GLY A 262 -3.66 -16.73 -14.11
N PHE A 263 -4.92 -16.92 -14.52
CA PHE A 263 -5.63 -18.19 -14.50
C PHE A 263 -6.07 -18.61 -15.91
N GLU A 264 -6.24 -19.91 -16.10
CA GLU A 264 -6.81 -20.48 -17.34
C GLU A 264 -8.32 -20.15 -17.37
N PRO A 265 -8.88 -19.78 -18.53
CA PRO A 265 -10.32 -19.57 -18.67
C PRO A 265 -11.09 -20.83 -18.26
N SER A 266 -12.03 -20.68 -17.35
CA SER A 266 -12.93 -21.76 -16.91
C SER A 266 -14.17 -21.16 -16.27
N PRO A 267 -15.30 -21.91 -16.18
CA PRO A 267 -16.50 -21.46 -15.49
C PRO A 267 -16.24 -21.07 -14.02
N GLU A 268 -15.36 -21.80 -13.34
CA GLU A 268 -14.97 -21.52 -11.96
C GLU A 268 -14.23 -20.17 -11.87
N TYR A 269 -13.33 -19.89 -12.81
CA TYR A 269 -12.62 -18.62 -12.84
C TYR A 269 -13.53 -17.44 -13.19
N GLU A 270 -14.50 -17.63 -14.08
CA GLU A 270 -15.52 -16.61 -14.36
C GLU A 270 -16.31 -16.24 -13.10
N ARG A 271 -16.71 -17.23 -12.30
CA ARG A 271 -17.37 -16.98 -11.00
C ARG A 271 -16.47 -16.20 -10.03
N VAL A 272 -15.17 -16.51 -9.99
CA VAL A 272 -14.20 -15.74 -9.22
C VAL A 272 -14.14 -14.28 -9.70
N LEU A 273 -14.13 -14.04 -11.00
CA LEU A 273 -14.14 -12.69 -11.59
C LEU A 273 -15.43 -11.92 -11.26
N GLU A 274 -16.60 -12.56 -11.32
CA GLU A 274 -17.87 -11.95 -10.93
C GLU A 274 -17.84 -11.51 -9.46
N PHE A 275 -17.41 -12.42 -8.57
CA PHE A 275 -17.29 -12.11 -7.15
C PHE A 275 -16.29 -10.98 -6.88
N THR A 276 -15.09 -11.07 -7.45
CA THR A 276 -14.05 -10.05 -7.24
C THR A 276 -14.43 -8.70 -7.82
N SER A 277 -15.20 -8.67 -8.93
CA SER A 277 -15.79 -7.45 -9.47
C SER A 277 -16.82 -6.82 -8.52
N SER A 278 -17.68 -7.64 -7.92
CA SER A 278 -18.63 -7.17 -6.89
C SER A 278 -17.90 -6.61 -5.66
N LEU A 279 -16.91 -7.35 -5.16
CA LEU A 279 -16.05 -6.93 -4.03
C LEU A 279 -15.30 -5.62 -4.37
N GLY A 280 -14.69 -5.54 -5.54
CA GLY A 280 -13.94 -4.35 -5.98
C GLY A 280 -14.83 -3.11 -6.09
N LYS A 281 -16.08 -3.26 -6.59
CA LYS A 281 -17.07 -2.18 -6.63
C LYS A 281 -17.49 -1.75 -5.22
N HIS A 282 -17.72 -2.72 -4.32
CA HIS A 282 -18.05 -2.44 -2.91
C HIS A 282 -16.93 -1.65 -2.24
N LEU A 283 -15.70 -2.13 -2.33
CA LEU A 283 -14.51 -1.48 -1.75
C LEU A 283 -14.23 -0.10 -2.36
N SER A 284 -14.47 0.05 -3.67
CA SER A 284 -14.35 1.35 -4.36
C SER A 284 -15.35 2.38 -3.83
N ARG A 285 -16.59 1.97 -3.57
CA ARG A 285 -17.61 2.84 -2.97
C ARG A 285 -17.17 3.30 -1.59
N TYR A 286 -16.72 2.37 -0.76
CA TYR A 286 -16.19 2.67 0.56
C TYR A 286 -15.03 3.67 0.53
N CYS A 287 -14.08 3.50 -0.40
CA CYS A 287 -12.98 4.44 -0.60
C CYS A 287 -13.46 5.85 -0.99
N ARG A 288 -14.46 5.96 -1.87
CA ARG A 288 -15.00 7.25 -2.29
C ARG A 288 -15.72 7.96 -1.16
N GLU A 289 -16.61 7.27 -0.46
CA GLU A 289 -17.35 7.81 0.68
C GLU A 289 -16.41 8.32 1.77
N SER A 290 -15.41 7.53 2.11
CA SER A 290 -14.42 7.86 3.12
C SER A 290 -13.49 9.01 2.69
N SER A 291 -13.08 9.03 1.42
CA SER A 291 -12.28 10.13 0.86
C SER A 291 -13.08 11.44 0.80
N SER A 292 -14.35 11.36 0.41
CA SER A 292 -15.28 12.49 0.37
C SER A 292 -15.51 13.05 1.78
N SER A 293 -15.81 12.19 2.74
CA SER A 293 -16.00 12.58 4.15
C SER A 293 -14.77 13.24 4.75
N ARG A 294 -13.56 12.72 4.46
CA ARG A 294 -12.31 13.32 4.92
C ARG A 294 -12.05 14.68 4.29
N SER A 295 -12.28 14.81 2.98
CA SER A 295 -12.14 16.10 2.28
C SER A 295 -13.10 17.15 2.83
N ALA A 296 -14.33 16.75 3.11
CA ALA A 296 -15.33 17.59 3.75
C ALA A 296 -14.90 17.98 5.18
N MET A 297 -14.36 17.04 5.96
CA MET A 297 -13.84 17.31 7.31
C MET A 297 -12.65 18.27 7.30
N GLN A 298 -11.70 18.12 6.38
CA GLN A 298 -10.56 19.03 6.24
C GLN A 298 -11.00 20.43 5.81
N LEU A 299 -12.01 20.53 4.94
CA LEU A 299 -12.59 21.81 4.56
C LEU A 299 -13.28 22.48 5.76
N LEU A 300 -14.02 21.71 6.52
CA LEU A 300 -14.67 22.11 7.75
C LEU A 300 -13.67 22.65 8.77
N ASP A 301 -12.61 21.91 9.07
CA ASP A 301 -11.54 22.34 9.99
C ASP A 301 -10.87 23.63 9.54
N ARG A 302 -10.64 23.81 8.24
CA ARG A 302 -10.09 25.05 7.69
C ARG A 302 -11.04 26.22 7.89
N LYS A 303 -12.34 26.02 7.64
CA LYS A 303 -13.36 27.07 7.83
C LYS A 303 -13.51 27.43 9.30
N VAL A 304 -13.57 26.43 10.18
CA VAL A 304 -13.63 26.66 11.64
C VAL A 304 -12.42 27.48 12.12
N LYS A 305 -11.21 27.12 11.68
CA LYS A 305 -9.99 27.89 12.00
C LYS A 305 -10.04 29.32 11.44
N ALA A 306 -10.55 29.50 10.23
CA ALA A 306 -10.66 30.81 9.60
C ALA A 306 -11.65 31.71 10.37
N VAL A 307 -12.83 31.20 10.73
CA VAL A 307 -13.80 31.95 11.53
C VAL A 307 -13.24 32.27 12.91
N ARG A 308 -12.62 31.31 13.61
CA ARG A 308 -11.96 31.56 14.90
C ARG A 308 -10.89 32.66 14.80
N SER A 309 -10.08 32.64 13.73
CA SER A 309 -9.08 33.69 13.47
C SER A 309 -9.71 35.06 13.25
N LEU A 310 -10.82 35.13 12.53
CA LEU A 310 -11.55 36.37 12.34
C LEU A 310 -12.11 36.92 13.68
N LEU A 311 -12.68 36.05 14.50
CA LEU A 311 -13.22 36.45 15.82
C LEU A 311 -12.14 36.92 16.79
N THR A 312 -10.95 36.33 16.73
CA THR A 312 -9.88 36.61 17.71
C THR A 312 -8.97 37.76 17.28
N ASN A 313 -8.68 37.86 15.98
CA ASN A 313 -7.60 38.72 15.47
C ASN A 313 -8.11 39.89 14.59
N SER A 314 -9.42 40.01 14.30
CA SER A 314 -9.91 41.10 13.50
C SER A 314 -9.96 42.38 14.31
N ILE A 315 -9.31 43.41 13.79
CA ILE A 315 -9.46 44.80 14.23
C ILE A 315 -10.32 45.50 13.18
N LEU A 316 -11.42 46.10 13.61
CA LEU A 316 -12.40 46.71 12.72
C LEU A 316 -12.03 48.15 12.45
N LEU A 317 -12.05 48.56 11.18
CA LEU A 317 -11.68 49.92 10.76
C LEU A 317 -12.84 50.89 10.94
N ASP A 318 -14.01 50.47 10.49
CA ASP A 318 -15.25 51.22 10.46
C ASP A 318 -16.46 50.28 10.42
N GLN A 319 -17.67 50.89 10.38
CA GLN A 319 -18.93 50.12 10.31
C GLN A 319 -19.10 49.31 9.02
N GLU A 320 -18.50 49.74 7.93
CA GLU A 320 -18.56 49.03 6.66
C GLU A 320 -17.71 47.78 6.71
N HIS A 321 -16.48 47.86 7.25
CA HIS A 321 -15.62 46.74 7.52
C HIS A 321 -16.24 45.75 8.52
N TYR A 322 -16.88 46.24 9.60
CA TYR A 322 -17.64 45.44 10.54
C TYR A 322 -18.71 44.58 9.83
N LYS A 323 -19.56 45.24 8.99
CA LYS A 323 -20.60 44.54 8.23
C LYS A 323 -20.01 43.46 7.31
N ALA A 324 -18.90 43.79 6.62
CA ALA A 324 -18.23 42.84 5.73
C ALA A 324 -17.68 41.59 6.50
N VAL A 325 -17.06 41.80 7.66
CA VAL A 325 -16.56 40.71 8.52
C VAL A 325 -17.71 39.87 9.05
N CYS A 326 -18.79 40.49 9.55
CA CYS A 326 -19.96 39.76 10.02
C CYS A 326 -20.62 38.93 8.91
N SER A 327 -20.83 39.49 7.72
CA SER A 327 -21.39 38.74 6.58
C SER A 327 -20.53 37.55 6.17
N LYS A 328 -19.21 37.71 6.22
CA LYS A 328 -18.28 36.59 5.94
C LYS A 328 -18.36 35.46 6.98
N ILE A 329 -18.40 35.83 8.27
CA ILE A 329 -18.56 34.85 9.37
C ILE A 329 -19.90 34.13 9.24
N GLU A 330 -21.00 34.83 8.97
CA GLU A 330 -22.34 34.23 8.80
C GLU A 330 -22.37 33.27 7.61
N ALA A 331 -21.80 33.63 6.48
CA ALA A 331 -21.70 32.74 5.31
C ALA A 331 -20.88 31.48 5.59
N ASP A 332 -19.75 31.60 6.31
CA ASP A 332 -18.92 30.45 6.70
C ASP A 332 -19.62 29.59 7.73
N LEU A 333 -20.34 30.13 8.72
CA LEU A 333 -21.15 29.39 9.69
C LEU A 333 -22.25 28.57 8.99
N LEU A 334 -23.00 29.18 8.07
CA LEU A 334 -24.00 28.45 7.27
C LEU A 334 -23.40 27.32 6.44
N SER A 335 -22.21 27.54 5.90
CA SER A 335 -21.48 26.51 5.14
C SER A 335 -21.01 25.37 6.05
N ILE A 336 -20.55 25.67 7.26
CA ILE A 336 -20.16 24.70 8.29
C ILE A 336 -21.37 23.86 8.70
N GLU A 337 -22.50 24.47 8.99
CA GLU A 337 -23.73 23.77 9.34
C GLU A 337 -24.23 22.80 8.26
N ARG A 338 -24.19 23.22 7.00
CA ARG A 338 -24.54 22.34 5.86
C ARG A 338 -23.59 21.14 5.77
N ALA A 339 -22.29 21.37 5.94
CA ALA A 339 -21.29 20.32 5.90
C ALA A 339 -21.48 19.31 7.05
N ILE A 340 -21.77 19.78 8.26
CA ILE A 340 -22.07 18.92 9.42
C ILE A 340 -23.30 18.04 9.15
N ARG A 341 -24.38 18.61 8.63
CA ARG A 341 -25.59 17.84 8.29
C ARG A 341 -25.31 16.77 7.24
N SER A 342 -24.44 17.02 6.27
CA SER A 342 -24.09 16.04 5.23
C SER A 342 -23.16 14.95 5.72
N LEU A 343 -22.36 15.18 6.75
CA LEU A 343 -21.39 14.22 7.31
C LEU A 343 -21.99 13.35 8.42
N GLY A 344 -23.20 13.66 8.91
CA GLY A 344 -23.76 13.02 10.09
C GLY A 344 -23.12 13.50 11.40
N SER A 345 -23.75 13.16 12.53
CA SER A 345 -23.33 13.61 13.87
C SER A 345 -21.92 13.15 14.21
N SER A 346 -20.97 14.05 14.13
CA SER A 346 -19.62 13.87 14.67
C SER A 346 -19.48 14.73 15.93
N TYR A 347 -19.59 14.14 17.10
CA TYR A 347 -19.69 14.81 18.41
C TYR A 347 -18.70 15.96 18.65
N GLY A 348 -17.46 15.85 18.14
CA GLY A 348 -16.45 16.90 18.35
C GLY A 348 -16.63 18.16 17.51
N ILE A 349 -17.43 18.13 16.46
CA ILE A 349 -17.62 19.25 15.54
C ILE A 349 -18.79 20.12 15.98
N GLU A 350 -19.85 19.51 16.49
CA GLU A 350 -21.02 20.24 17.02
C GLU A 350 -20.63 21.12 18.20
N ALA A 351 -19.80 20.62 19.12
CA ALA A 351 -19.29 21.41 20.24
C ALA A 351 -18.46 22.63 19.76
N ARG A 352 -17.60 22.42 18.75
CA ARG A 352 -16.81 23.51 18.15
C ARG A 352 -17.66 24.56 17.45
N LEU A 353 -18.74 24.13 16.80
CA LEU A 353 -19.69 25.05 16.17
C LEU A 353 -20.40 25.92 17.20
N THR A 354 -20.83 25.32 18.32
CA THR A 354 -21.47 26.05 19.44
C THR A 354 -20.50 27.09 20.01
N GLU A 355 -19.26 26.73 20.28
CA GLU A 355 -18.21 27.65 20.75
C GLU A 355 -18.02 28.85 19.82
N ILE A 356 -17.98 28.60 18.50
CA ILE A 356 -17.81 29.67 17.51
C ILE A 356 -19.04 30.56 17.43
N LYS A 357 -20.24 30.04 17.54
CA LYS A 357 -21.48 30.83 17.57
C LYS A 357 -21.51 31.71 18.79
N GLU A 358 -21.18 31.22 19.96
CA GLU A 358 -21.07 32.01 21.19
C GLU A 358 -20.02 33.11 21.05
N GLY A 359 -18.85 32.77 20.48
CA GLY A 359 -17.81 33.75 20.19
C GLY A 359 -18.26 34.83 19.20
N PHE A 360 -19.07 34.49 18.19
CA PHE A 360 -19.62 35.45 17.25
C PHE A 360 -20.66 36.35 17.88
N GLU A 361 -21.52 35.84 18.76
CA GLU A 361 -22.44 36.67 19.52
C GLU A 361 -21.70 37.66 20.45
N SER A 362 -20.62 37.20 21.08
CA SER A 362 -19.75 38.05 21.88
C SER A 362 -19.09 39.17 21.03
N PHE A 363 -18.57 38.79 19.85
CA PHE A 363 -18.00 39.74 18.89
C PHE A 363 -19.01 40.83 18.42
N LYS A 364 -20.26 40.44 18.19
CA LYS A 364 -21.32 41.40 17.83
C LYS A 364 -21.66 42.35 18.97
N LYS A 365 -21.56 41.89 20.23
CA LYS A 365 -21.86 42.73 21.41
C LYS A 365 -20.75 43.74 21.70
N SER A 366 -19.51 43.40 21.45
CA SER A 366 -18.35 44.26 21.73
C SER A 366 -17.34 44.16 20.57
N PRO A 367 -17.63 44.73 19.40
CA PRO A 367 -16.75 44.67 18.27
C PRO A 367 -15.47 45.48 18.48
N PRO A 368 -14.28 44.93 18.17
CA PRO A 368 -12.98 45.57 18.45
C PRO A 368 -12.65 46.63 17.39
N PHE A 369 -13.19 47.83 17.50
CA PHE A 369 -12.85 48.92 16.58
C PHE A 369 -11.44 49.46 16.85
N LEU A 370 -10.76 49.83 15.78
CA LEU A 370 -9.39 50.36 15.83
C LEU A 370 -9.26 51.57 16.73
N ASN A 371 -10.24 52.49 16.69
CA ASN A 371 -10.26 53.68 17.53
C ASN A 371 -10.29 53.29 19.02
N ASP A 372 -11.11 52.33 19.43
CA ASP A 372 -11.23 51.90 20.82
C ASP A 372 -9.93 51.23 21.31
N CYS A 373 -9.26 50.51 20.40
CA CYS A 373 -7.96 49.90 20.69
C CYS A 373 -6.81 50.90 20.84
N LEU A 374 -6.91 52.06 20.21
CA LEU A 374 -5.88 53.11 20.24
C LEU A 374 -6.09 54.13 21.38
N ASP A 375 -7.30 54.30 21.85
CA ASP A 375 -7.64 55.31 22.88
C ASP A 375 -7.12 54.92 24.27
N GLY A 376 -6.83 53.67 24.55
CA GLY A 376 -6.23 53.20 25.81
C GLY A 376 -4.74 53.54 25.98
N ARG A 377 -4.06 54.09 24.97
CA ARG A 377 -2.65 54.53 25.04
C ARG A 377 -2.55 55.98 24.64
N SER A 378 -2.19 56.83 25.58
CA SER A 378 -1.94 58.26 25.38
C SER A 378 -0.91 58.52 24.26
N LEU A 379 -1.39 58.71 23.06
CA LEU A 379 -0.60 59.17 21.91
C LEU A 379 -0.57 60.69 21.93
N ARG A 380 0.52 61.29 22.35
CA ARG A 380 0.72 62.75 22.56
C ARG A 380 0.67 63.60 21.26
N HIS A 381 0.39 63.07 20.08
CA HIS A 381 0.31 63.82 18.83
C HIS A 381 -0.78 63.25 17.91
N GLN A 382 -1.72 64.11 17.52
CA GLN A 382 -2.81 63.80 16.59
C GLN A 382 -2.29 63.24 15.25
N ASN A 383 -1.18 63.82 14.74
CA ASN A 383 -0.55 63.34 13.51
C ASN A 383 0.02 61.91 13.59
N ARG A 384 0.41 61.42 14.77
CA ARG A 384 0.87 60.04 14.96
C ARG A 384 -0.28 59.02 15.00
N LYS A 385 -1.44 59.49 15.52
CA LYS A 385 -2.66 58.66 15.57
C LYS A 385 -3.20 58.40 14.16
N GLU A 386 -3.27 59.48 13.32
CA GLU A 386 -3.68 59.41 11.93
C GLU A 386 -2.73 58.54 11.08
N LEU A 387 -1.41 58.68 11.31
CA LEU A 387 -0.40 57.89 10.62
C LEU A 387 -0.51 56.41 10.98
N LEU A 388 -0.64 56.09 12.26
CA LEU A 388 -0.84 54.72 12.73
C LEU A 388 -2.15 54.11 12.19
N TYR A 389 -3.21 54.88 12.16
CA TYR A 389 -4.49 54.47 11.58
C TYR A 389 -4.35 54.14 10.08
N ASP A 390 -3.67 54.97 9.30
CA ASP A 390 -3.45 54.71 7.87
C ASP A 390 -2.54 53.49 7.62
N ILE A 391 -1.50 53.34 8.42
CA ILE A 391 -0.65 52.14 8.37
C ILE A 391 -1.46 50.87 8.70
N CYS A 392 -2.22 50.87 9.80
CA CYS A 392 -3.05 49.73 10.18
C CYS A 392 -4.11 49.42 9.13
N LYS A 393 -4.75 50.44 8.56
CA LYS A 393 -5.74 50.30 7.48
C LYS A 393 -5.14 49.58 6.27
N ARG A 394 -3.95 50.00 5.84
CA ARG A 394 -3.25 49.38 4.70
C ARG A 394 -2.79 47.95 5.00
N VAL A 395 -2.33 47.66 6.22
CA VAL A 395 -1.93 46.32 6.66
C VAL A 395 -3.15 45.39 6.65
N ILE A 396 -4.28 45.80 7.22
CA ILE A 396 -5.51 45.03 7.27
C ILE A 396 -6.06 44.80 5.85
N ALA A 397 -6.09 45.82 5.01
CA ALA A 397 -6.49 45.68 3.61
C ALA A 397 -5.57 44.72 2.83
N GLY A 398 -4.26 44.73 3.09
CA GLY A 398 -3.30 43.81 2.50
C GLY A 398 -3.48 42.39 2.95
N GLN A 399 -3.86 42.12 4.20
CA GLN A 399 -4.21 40.78 4.69
C GLN A 399 -5.45 40.23 4.00
N ALA A 400 -6.43 41.06 3.71
CA ALA A 400 -7.64 40.65 2.97
C ALA A 400 -7.33 40.21 1.53
N THR A 401 -6.20 40.61 0.94
CA THR A 401 -5.75 40.23 -0.41
C THR A 401 -4.83 38.98 -0.42
N GLY A 402 -4.57 38.36 0.72
CA GLY A 402 -3.80 37.12 0.82
C GLY A 402 -2.28 37.26 0.64
N LYS A 403 -1.72 38.47 0.69
CA LYS A 403 -0.27 38.68 0.61
C LYS A 403 0.43 38.38 1.94
N PRO A 404 1.66 37.84 1.93
CA PRO A 404 2.41 37.60 3.16
C PRO A 404 2.64 38.89 3.96
N LEU A 405 2.45 38.82 5.29
CA LEU A 405 2.48 39.97 6.18
C LEU A 405 3.78 40.78 6.07
N GLU A 406 4.93 40.11 5.95
CA GLU A 406 6.26 40.70 5.84
C GLU A 406 6.43 41.53 4.54
N GLN A 407 5.94 41.03 3.40
CA GLN A 407 5.97 41.74 2.13
C GLN A 407 5.03 42.95 2.11
N ASN A 408 3.88 42.81 2.77
CA ASN A 408 2.93 43.90 2.92
C ASN A 408 3.46 45.04 3.82
N LEU A 409 4.03 44.67 4.98
CA LEU A 409 4.62 45.66 5.89
C LEU A 409 5.78 46.39 5.24
N SER A 410 6.68 45.72 4.53
CA SER A 410 7.77 46.36 3.81
C SER A 410 7.28 47.35 2.76
N ASN A 411 6.28 46.99 1.96
CA ASN A 411 5.72 47.87 0.92
C ASN A 411 4.93 49.07 1.50
N ILE A 412 4.27 48.87 2.64
CA ILE A 412 3.49 49.89 3.32
C ILE A 412 4.38 50.90 4.05
N LEU A 413 5.45 50.42 4.70
CA LEU A 413 6.37 51.24 5.48
C LEU A 413 7.40 51.98 4.63
N ALA A 414 7.76 51.45 3.44
CA ALA A 414 8.78 52.04 2.57
C ALA A 414 8.54 53.54 2.22
N PRO A 415 7.30 54.03 1.92
CA PRO A 415 7.07 55.47 1.68
C PRO A 415 7.30 56.30 2.94
N TYR A 416 6.94 55.80 4.11
CA TYR A 416 7.05 56.54 5.39
C TYR A 416 8.49 56.59 5.89
N LEU A 417 9.26 55.53 5.69
CA LEU A 417 10.69 55.50 6.05
C LEU A 417 11.51 56.47 5.18
N ARG A 418 11.15 56.65 3.89
CA ARG A 418 11.83 57.59 2.99
C ARG A 418 11.62 59.06 3.34
N THR A 419 10.49 59.39 4.00
CA THR A 419 10.19 60.76 4.40
C THR A 419 10.77 61.09 5.79
N THR A 420 11.02 60.14 6.65
CA THR A 420 11.51 60.33 8.03
C THR A 420 13.04 60.45 8.11
N PHE A 421 13.76 59.96 7.12
CA PHE A 421 15.24 59.98 7.06
C PHE A 421 15.80 61.09 6.14
N LYS A 422 14.95 62.03 5.68
CA LYS A 422 15.37 63.23 4.91
C LYS A 422 15.26 64.52 5.74
N LYS A 423 15.62 64.48 7.03
CA LYS A 423 15.93 65.69 7.81
C LYS A 423 17.20 65.47 8.60
#